data_c2bd5e47172f2bfd47f1d5ce67ae6e6e
#
_entry.id   c2bd5e47172f2bfd47f1d5ce67ae6e6e
#
_cell.length_a   1.000
_cell.length_b   1.000
_cell.length_c   1.000
_cell.angle_alpha   90.00
_cell.angle_beta   90.00
_cell.angle_gamma   90.00
#
_symmetry.space_group_name_H-M   'P 1'
#
loop_
_entity.id
_entity.type
_entity.pdbx_description
1 polymer ?
#
loop_
_entity_poly.entity_id
_entity_poly.type
_entity_poly.pdbx_seq_one_letter_code
_entity_poly.pdbx_strand_id
1 'polypeptide(L)'
;DLVRSRGLGDVYKRQLEDGELTQEKYDLAKKYSYLDRTIEKLSGQKLADKGIKTRHAVYKMVDTCAAEFSAETPYFYSTYDDENEAAEFIEQHPTDKKKIIVFGSGPIRIGQGIEFDYCSVHCVWALKEMGYEAIICNNNPETVSTDFDTGDRLYFDPLTFEDVDSLIATEKPYGVVVQFGGQTAIKLTKHLQESGVRILGTSAESIDDAEDREKFDELLEKCKIPRPKGHTVFTTEEALKAANELGYPVLLRPSYVLGGQNMIIAHCDSDVTEYMTIITATELENPVLIDKYLLGTEVEVDAICDGTDFLIPGIMEHIERAGVHSGDSISVYPAQTLSDKIKSTIVTYTERLAKALNVIGLVNIQYVVSVSYTHLTLPTT
;
A
#
# COMPACT_ATOMS: atom_id res chain seq x y z
N ASP A 1 27.97 1.57 -27.88
CA ASP A 1 26.63 1.22 -28.41
C ASP A 1 25.47 1.35 -27.44
N LEU A 2 25.71 1.67 -26.17
CA LEU A 2 24.70 2.06 -25.19
C LEU A 2 23.94 3.36 -25.55
N VAL A 3 24.47 4.14 -26.49
CA VAL A 3 23.86 5.40 -26.96
C VAL A 3 22.73 5.15 -27.97
N ARG A 4 22.67 3.98 -28.60
CA ARG A 4 21.65 3.64 -29.62
C ARG A 4 20.37 3.05 -29.07
N SER A 5 20.34 2.64 -27.80
CA SER A 5 19.16 2.04 -27.14
C SER A 5 18.34 3.02 -26.29
N ARG A 6 18.66 4.30 -26.32
CA ARG A 6 17.85 5.31 -25.64
C ARG A 6 16.59 5.54 -26.45
N GLY A 7 15.46 5.09 -25.90
CA GLY A 7 14.16 5.25 -26.53
C GLY A 7 13.72 6.71 -26.66
N LEU A 8 12.65 6.96 -27.40
CA LEU A 8 12.05 8.28 -27.58
C LEU A 8 11.79 9.02 -26.25
N GLY A 9 11.47 8.29 -25.19
CA GLY A 9 11.28 8.84 -23.86
C GLY A 9 12.53 9.54 -23.29
N ASP A 10 13.73 8.99 -23.50
CA ASP A 10 14.99 9.63 -23.06
C ASP A 10 15.31 10.91 -23.86
N VAL A 11 14.97 10.91 -25.14
CA VAL A 11 15.14 12.11 -26.00
C VAL A 11 14.20 13.21 -25.51
N TYR A 12 12.95 12.85 -25.22
CA TYR A 12 11.95 13.81 -24.77
C TYR A 12 12.23 14.33 -23.36
N LYS A 13 12.72 13.47 -22.46
CA LYS A 13 13.18 13.87 -21.12
C LYS A 13 14.19 15.03 -21.20
N ARG A 14 15.18 14.95 -22.09
CA ARG A 14 16.15 16.03 -22.32
C ARG A 14 15.51 17.30 -22.87
N GLN A 15 14.48 17.19 -23.71
CA GLN A 15 13.74 18.35 -24.20
C GLN A 15 12.96 19.06 -23.09
N LEU A 16 12.52 18.35 -22.05
CA LEU A 16 11.93 18.94 -20.86
C LEU A 16 12.96 19.63 -19.96
N GLU A 17 14.17 19.07 -19.89
CA GLU A 17 15.29 19.65 -19.13
C GLU A 17 15.82 20.95 -19.78
N ASP A 18 15.63 21.12 -21.10
CA ASP A 18 16.16 22.25 -21.86
C ASP A 18 15.08 23.32 -22.17
N GLY A 19 15.31 24.53 -21.70
CA GLY A 19 14.55 25.73 -22.07
C GLY A 19 13.25 25.93 -21.31
N GLU A 20 12.38 26.79 -21.85
CA GLU A 20 11.12 27.17 -21.18
C GLU A 20 10.05 26.10 -21.37
N LEU A 21 9.28 25.83 -20.30
CA LEU A 21 8.12 24.96 -20.33
C LEU A 21 6.93 25.71 -20.93
N THR A 22 6.44 25.24 -22.08
CA THR A 22 5.26 25.77 -22.78
C THR A 22 4.12 24.80 -22.73
N GLN A 23 2.89 25.27 -23.05
CA GLN A 23 1.71 24.39 -23.13
C GLN A 23 1.92 23.25 -24.11
N GLU A 24 2.53 23.51 -25.28
CA GLU A 24 2.81 22.49 -26.28
C GLU A 24 3.75 21.39 -25.77
N LYS A 25 4.81 21.80 -25.05
CA LYS A 25 5.72 20.84 -24.40
C LYS A 25 5.00 20.02 -23.33
N TYR A 26 4.16 20.66 -22.55
CA TYR A 26 3.34 19.99 -21.55
C TYR A 26 2.40 18.96 -22.20
N ASP A 27 1.62 19.37 -23.21
CA ASP A 27 0.65 18.49 -23.87
C ASP A 27 1.35 17.30 -24.55
N LEU A 28 2.53 17.51 -25.13
CA LEU A 28 3.32 16.42 -25.67
C LEU A 28 3.88 15.50 -24.58
N ALA A 29 4.31 16.04 -23.44
CA ALA A 29 4.73 15.25 -22.28
C ALA A 29 3.58 14.37 -21.78
N LYS A 30 2.37 14.91 -21.70
CA LYS A 30 1.17 14.15 -21.30
C LYS A 30 0.90 13.01 -22.29
N LYS A 31 1.02 13.22 -23.58
CA LYS A 31 0.90 12.14 -24.59
C LYS A 31 1.92 11.01 -24.39
N TYR A 32 3.06 11.29 -23.77
CA TYR A 32 4.03 10.28 -23.34
C TYR A 32 3.84 9.81 -21.90
N SER A 33 2.69 10.10 -21.29
CA SER A 33 2.30 9.69 -19.94
C SER A 33 3.22 10.20 -18.83
N TYR A 34 3.90 11.35 -19.02
CA TYR A 34 4.63 11.99 -17.94
C TYR A 34 3.66 12.62 -16.93
N LEU A 35 3.86 12.32 -15.66
CA LEU A 35 3.10 12.93 -14.57
C LEU A 35 3.48 14.40 -14.40
N ASP A 36 2.54 15.24 -13.98
CA ASP A 36 2.75 16.67 -13.76
C ASP A 36 3.96 16.94 -12.86
N ARG A 37 4.06 16.20 -11.73
CA ARG A 37 5.22 16.26 -10.82
C ARG A 37 6.56 15.93 -11.52
N THR A 38 6.52 15.02 -12.48
CA THR A 38 7.72 14.62 -13.24
C THR A 38 8.12 15.71 -14.23
N ILE A 39 7.14 16.33 -14.89
CA ILE A 39 7.35 17.45 -15.81
C ILE A 39 7.95 18.64 -15.03
N GLU A 40 7.40 19.00 -13.87
CA GLU A 40 7.94 20.04 -13.00
C GLU A 40 9.37 19.74 -12.55
N LYS A 41 9.62 18.49 -12.12
CA LYS A 41 10.96 18.06 -11.68
C LYS A 41 12.01 18.16 -12.80
N LEU A 42 11.66 17.70 -14.00
CA LEU A 42 12.59 17.69 -15.15
C LEU A 42 12.85 19.09 -15.70
N SER A 43 11.81 19.91 -15.81
CA SER A 43 11.94 21.27 -16.32
C SER A 43 12.50 22.26 -15.28
N GLY A 44 12.46 21.90 -13.99
CA GLY A 44 12.78 22.82 -12.90
C GLY A 44 11.79 23.99 -12.76
N GLN A 45 10.62 23.89 -13.40
CA GLN A 45 9.63 24.97 -13.47
C GLN A 45 8.27 24.48 -12.97
N LYS A 46 7.53 25.33 -12.23
CA LYS A 46 6.20 25.01 -11.76
C LYS A 46 5.15 25.29 -12.84
N LEU A 47 4.22 24.35 -13.03
CA LEU A 47 3.13 24.46 -14.00
C LEU A 47 2.28 25.71 -13.75
N ALA A 48 1.95 25.98 -12.49
CA ALA A 48 1.15 27.11 -12.08
C ALA A 48 1.80 28.45 -12.42
N ASP A 49 3.13 28.58 -12.21
CA ASP A 49 3.90 29.81 -12.49
C ASP A 49 3.97 30.11 -13.99
N LYS A 50 3.85 29.08 -14.82
CA LYS A 50 3.84 29.19 -16.29
C LYS A 50 2.45 29.33 -16.89
N GLY A 51 1.40 29.30 -16.08
CA GLY A 51 0.02 29.35 -16.55
C GLY A 51 -0.39 28.16 -17.41
N ILE A 52 0.29 27.02 -17.22
CA ILE A 52 -0.02 25.77 -17.92
C ILE A 52 -1.37 25.26 -17.47
N LYS A 53 -2.24 24.95 -18.41
CA LYS A 53 -3.52 24.29 -18.14
C LYS A 53 -3.27 22.79 -18.04
N THR A 54 -3.43 22.26 -16.83
CA THR A 54 -3.34 20.81 -16.57
C THR A 54 -4.51 20.07 -17.22
N ARG A 55 -4.29 18.81 -17.58
CA ARG A 55 -5.28 17.93 -18.23
C ARG A 55 -5.49 16.70 -17.37
N HIS A 56 -6.74 16.27 -17.24
CA HIS A 56 -7.07 14.92 -16.81
C HIS A 56 -6.90 13.95 -17.98
N ALA A 57 -6.52 12.72 -17.66
CA ALA A 57 -6.55 11.65 -18.63
C ALA A 57 -7.99 11.38 -19.10
N VAL A 58 -8.14 10.91 -20.31
CA VAL A 58 -9.35 10.32 -20.88
C VAL A 58 -9.11 8.83 -21.03
N TYR A 59 -10.16 8.06 -21.30
CA TYR A 59 -10.07 6.61 -21.33
C TYR A 59 -10.52 6.05 -22.65
N LYS A 60 -9.71 5.13 -23.20
CA LYS A 60 -10.01 4.37 -24.38
C LYS A 60 -10.31 2.93 -24.01
N MET A 61 -11.21 2.29 -24.76
CA MET A 61 -11.52 0.88 -24.61
C MET A 61 -10.39 0.02 -25.19
N VAL A 62 -10.03 -1.04 -24.48
CA VAL A 62 -9.04 -1.99 -24.98
C VAL A 62 -9.62 -2.79 -26.11
N ASP A 63 -9.00 -2.71 -27.28
CA ASP A 63 -9.37 -3.53 -28.43
C ASP A 63 -8.83 -4.96 -28.25
N THR A 64 -9.70 -5.84 -27.79
CA THR A 64 -9.39 -7.28 -27.60
C THR A 64 -9.60 -8.10 -28.88
N CYS A 65 -10.10 -7.48 -29.95
CA CYS A 65 -10.49 -8.15 -31.19
C CYS A 65 -9.61 -7.78 -32.39
N ALA A 66 -8.47 -7.11 -32.18
CA ALA A 66 -7.55 -6.69 -33.22
C ALA A 66 -8.22 -5.90 -34.38
N ALA A 67 -9.16 -5.04 -34.04
CA ALA A 67 -9.99 -4.24 -34.96
C ALA A 67 -10.87 -5.05 -35.95
N GLU A 68 -11.04 -6.37 -35.75
CA GLU A 68 -11.96 -7.16 -36.55
C GLU A 68 -13.44 -6.86 -36.20
N PHE A 69 -13.70 -6.52 -34.95
CA PHE A 69 -15.00 -6.13 -34.40
C PHE A 69 -14.85 -4.92 -33.51
N SER A 70 -15.92 -4.17 -33.30
CA SER A 70 -15.93 -3.09 -32.29
C SER A 70 -15.72 -3.66 -30.90
N ALA A 71 -14.86 -3.01 -30.09
CA ALA A 71 -14.69 -3.36 -28.69
C ALA A 71 -15.98 -3.08 -27.91
N GLU A 72 -16.47 -4.07 -27.17
CA GLU A 72 -17.70 -3.97 -26.36
C GLU A 72 -17.44 -4.21 -24.88
N THR A 73 -16.28 -4.80 -24.56
CA THR A 73 -15.90 -5.13 -23.19
C THR A 73 -15.49 -3.86 -22.45
N PRO A 74 -16.07 -3.56 -21.26
CA PRO A 74 -15.78 -2.34 -20.51
C PRO A 74 -14.41 -2.43 -19.80
N TYR A 75 -13.35 -2.53 -20.59
CA TYR A 75 -11.96 -2.59 -20.22
C TYR A 75 -11.23 -1.39 -20.80
N PHE A 76 -10.75 -0.51 -19.93
CA PHE A 76 -10.24 0.82 -20.30
C PHE A 76 -8.80 1.01 -19.90
N TYR A 77 -8.10 1.89 -20.61
CA TYR A 77 -6.77 2.41 -20.26
C TYR A 77 -6.74 3.92 -20.45
N SER A 78 -5.89 4.60 -19.68
CA SER A 78 -5.76 6.06 -19.77
C SER A 78 -4.94 6.52 -20.97
N THR A 79 -5.34 7.66 -21.52
CA THR A 79 -4.62 8.38 -22.56
C THR A 79 -4.85 9.88 -22.45
N TYR A 80 -4.12 10.68 -23.21
CA TYR A 80 -4.27 12.14 -23.28
C TYR A 80 -4.72 12.59 -24.68
N ASP A 81 -5.59 11.78 -25.28
CA ASP A 81 -6.27 12.09 -26.54
C ASP A 81 -7.47 13.03 -26.34
N ASP A 82 -8.29 13.21 -27.38
CA ASP A 82 -9.43 14.14 -27.32
C ASP A 82 -10.78 13.42 -27.09
N GLU A 83 -10.83 12.09 -27.22
CA GLU A 83 -12.02 11.27 -27.07
C GLU A 83 -11.99 10.47 -25.76
N ASN A 84 -13.14 10.35 -25.09
CA ASN A 84 -13.28 9.60 -23.84
C ASN A 84 -14.35 8.51 -23.99
N GLU A 85 -13.93 7.32 -24.42
CA GLU A 85 -14.84 6.18 -24.66
C GLU A 85 -15.46 5.64 -23.37
N ALA A 86 -14.79 5.80 -22.21
CA ALA A 86 -15.40 5.42 -20.93
C ALA A 86 -16.57 6.34 -20.57
N ALA A 87 -16.46 7.65 -20.82
CA ALA A 87 -17.56 8.57 -20.59
C ALA A 87 -18.75 8.26 -21.50
N GLU A 88 -18.49 7.96 -22.78
CA GLU A 88 -19.51 7.56 -23.74
C GLU A 88 -20.18 6.23 -23.34
N PHE A 89 -19.39 5.25 -22.88
CA PHE A 89 -19.92 3.99 -22.38
C PHE A 89 -20.84 4.19 -21.17
N ILE A 90 -20.46 5.03 -20.23
CA ILE A 90 -21.27 5.36 -19.04
C ILE A 90 -22.60 6.03 -19.43
N GLU A 91 -22.58 6.93 -20.41
CA GLU A 91 -23.80 7.59 -20.92
C GLU A 91 -24.72 6.62 -21.64
N GLN A 92 -24.17 5.66 -22.36
CA GLN A 92 -24.93 4.64 -23.09
C GLN A 92 -25.51 3.54 -22.18
N HIS A 93 -24.90 3.33 -21.01
CA HIS A 93 -25.30 2.31 -20.03
C HIS A 93 -25.67 2.94 -18.68
N PRO A 94 -26.74 3.76 -18.61
CA PRO A 94 -27.14 4.41 -17.37
C PRO A 94 -27.54 3.40 -16.31
N THR A 95 -27.18 3.66 -15.07
CA THR A 95 -27.49 2.80 -13.92
C THR A 95 -27.91 3.64 -12.72
N ASP A 96 -28.86 3.12 -11.93
CA ASP A 96 -29.25 3.69 -10.63
C ASP A 96 -28.41 3.13 -9.48
N LYS A 97 -27.53 2.18 -9.75
CA LYS A 97 -26.66 1.59 -8.75
C LYS A 97 -25.58 2.60 -8.31
N LYS A 98 -25.23 2.55 -7.05
CA LYS A 98 -24.08 3.30 -6.53
C LYS A 98 -22.80 2.62 -7.02
N LYS A 99 -21.91 3.41 -7.60
CA LYS A 99 -20.60 2.99 -8.10
C LYS A 99 -19.58 2.94 -6.99
N ILE A 100 -18.81 1.87 -6.92
CA ILE A 100 -17.70 1.72 -5.97
C ILE A 100 -16.46 1.31 -6.76
N ILE A 101 -15.35 2.03 -6.55
CA ILE A 101 -14.05 1.68 -7.14
C ILE A 101 -13.25 0.89 -6.10
N VAL A 102 -12.75 -0.26 -6.51
CA VAL A 102 -11.80 -1.08 -5.75
C VAL A 102 -10.41 -0.90 -6.36
N PHE A 103 -9.49 -0.35 -5.59
CA PHE A 103 -8.10 -0.20 -6.00
C PHE A 103 -7.31 -1.47 -5.69
N GLY A 104 -6.64 -2.00 -6.71
CA GLY A 104 -5.77 -3.16 -6.58
C GLY A 104 -4.38 -2.81 -6.05
N SER A 105 -3.52 -3.81 -5.95
CA SER A 105 -2.16 -3.68 -5.41
C SER A 105 -1.11 -3.22 -6.42
N GLY A 106 -1.47 -3.14 -7.69
CA GLY A 106 -0.48 -3.01 -8.77
C GLY A 106 0.36 -4.28 -8.95
N PRO A 107 1.50 -4.20 -9.64
CA PRO A 107 2.41 -5.32 -9.78
C PRO A 107 2.89 -5.84 -8.42
N ILE A 108 2.85 -7.17 -8.25
CA ILE A 108 3.30 -7.83 -7.01
C ILE A 108 4.78 -7.53 -6.78
N ARG A 109 5.11 -7.14 -5.56
CA ARG A 109 6.49 -6.85 -5.13
C ARG A 109 7.02 -7.97 -4.25
N ILE A 110 8.34 -8.01 -4.07
CA ILE A 110 8.97 -8.93 -3.12
C ILE A 110 8.34 -8.72 -1.72
N GLY A 111 7.92 -9.81 -1.08
CA GLY A 111 7.24 -9.79 0.22
C GLY A 111 5.72 -9.60 0.15
N GLN A 112 5.14 -9.51 -1.04
CA GLN A 112 3.70 -9.54 -1.29
C GLN A 112 3.31 -10.85 -1.98
N GLY A 113 2.15 -11.39 -1.64
CA GLY A 113 1.57 -12.55 -2.28
C GLY A 113 0.30 -12.23 -3.07
N ILE A 114 -0.35 -13.27 -3.57
CA ILE A 114 -1.59 -13.14 -4.34
C ILE A 114 -2.81 -12.80 -3.47
N GLU A 115 -2.67 -12.77 -2.16
CA GLU A 115 -3.74 -12.48 -1.20
C GLU A 115 -4.41 -11.14 -1.46
N PHE A 116 -3.66 -10.11 -1.88
CA PHE A 116 -4.21 -8.80 -2.21
C PHE A 116 -5.15 -8.86 -3.42
N ASP A 117 -4.77 -9.62 -4.44
CA ASP A 117 -5.62 -9.81 -5.62
C ASP A 117 -6.86 -10.62 -5.27
N TYR A 118 -6.69 -11.71 -4.55
CA TYR A 118 -7.79 -12.55 -4.04
C TYR A 118 -8.80 -11.73 -3.24
N CYS A 119 -8.34 -10.92 -2.29
CA CYS A 119 -9.20 -10.07 -1.47
C CYS A 119 -9.92 -9.00 -2.32
N SER A 120 -9.24 -8.41 -3.30
CA SER A 120 -9.85 -7.43 -4.22
C SER A 120 -10.96 -8.05 -5.06
N VAL A 121 -10.76 -9.25 -5.60
CA VAL A 121 -11.76 -10.00 -6.38
C VAL A 121 -12.97 -10.34 -5.51
N HIS A 122 -12.77 -10.88 -4.31
CA HIS A 122 -13.86 -11.20 -3.39
C HIS A 122 -14.63 -9.96 -2.94
N CYS A 123 -13.94 -8.84 -2.73
CA CYS A 123 -14.58 -7.55 -2.44
C CYS A 123 -15.52 -7.14 -3.60
N VAL A 124 -15.04 -7.22 -4.82
CA VAL A 124 -15.84 -6.90 -6.02
C VAL A 124 -17.07 -7.79 -6.12
N TRP A 125 -16.92 -9.10 -5.95
CA TRP A 125 -18.07 -10.02 -5.98
C TRP A 125 -19.08 -9.73 -4.87
N ALA A 126 -18.63 -9.46 -3.65
CA ALA A 126 -19.52 -9.08 -2.55
C ALA A 126 -20.26 -7.76 -2.86
N LEU A 127 -19.59 -6.77 -3.42
CA LEU A 127 -20.23 -5.51 -3.83
C LEU A 127 -21.30 -5.73 -4.91
N LYS A 128 -21.03 -6.58 -5.90
CA LYS A 128 -22.01 -6.93 -6.94
C LYS A 128 -23.23 -7.65 -6.35
N GLU A 129 -23.01 -8.60 -5.42
CA GLU A 129 -24.10 -9.30 -4.70
C GLU A 129 -24.94 -8.33 -3.85
N MET A 130 -24.33 -7.29 -3.29
CA MET A 130 -25.03 -6.24 -2.54
C MET A 130 -25.75 -5.21 -3.44
N GLY A 131 -25.67 -5.36 -4.75
CA GLY A 131 -26.35 -4.50 -5.71
C GLY A 131 -25.60 -3.21 -6.07
N TYR A 132 -24.32 -3.10 -5.76
CA TYR A 132 -23.47 -2.01 -6.22
C TYR A 132 -22.95 -2.28 -7.64
N GLU A 133 -22.52 -1.24 -8.31
CA GLU A 133 -21.72 -1.32 -9.53
C GLU A 133 -20.25 -1.27 -9.11
N ALA A 134 -19.55 -2.38 -9.31
CA ALA A 134 -18.18 -2.57 -8.82
C ALA A 134 -17.17 -2.37 -9.95
N ILE A 135 -16.32 -1.38 -9.78
CA ILE A 135 -15.29 -0.96 -10.74
C ILE A 135 -13.93 -1.32 -10.17
N ILE A 136 -13.07 -1.89 -10.99
CA ILE A 136 -11.70 -2.22 -10.59
C ILE A 136 -10.74 -1.25 -11.26
N CYS A 137 -9.74 -0.78 -10.50
CA CYS A 137 -8.57 -0.10 -11.02
C CYS A 137 -7.32 -0.83 -10.53
N ASN A 138 -6.60 -1.45 -11.46
CA ASN A 138 -5.36 -2.16 -11.18
C ASN A 138 -4.50 -2.24 -12.44
N ASN A 139 -3.18 -2.30 -12.31
CA ASN A 139 -2.24 -2.39 -13.43
C ASN A 139 -1.31 -3.61 -13.36
N ASN A 140 -1.77 -4.69 -12.76
CA ASN A 140 -1.10 -5.98 -12.80
C ASN A 140 -1.71 -6.84 -13.92
N PRO A 141 -0.97 -7.18 -14.98
CA PRO A 141 -1.54 -7.91 -16.12
C PRO A 141 -1.74 -9.41 -15.85
N GLU A 142 -1.25 -9.94 -14.73
CA GLU A 142 -1.24 -11.36 -14.42
C GLU A 142 -2.06 -11.70 -13.18
N THR A 143 -3.24 -11.05 -13.02
CA THR A 143 -4.10 -11.28 -11.87
C THR A 143 -5.56 -11.36 -12.27
N VAL A 144 -6.36 -12.08 -11.47
CA VAL A 144 -7.80 -12.26 -11.71
C VAL A 144 -8.58 -10.95 -11.56
N SER A 145 -8.11 -10.01 -10.73
CA SER A 145 -8.77 -8.69 -10.62
C SER A 145 -8.73 -7.89 -11.92
N THR A 146 -7.77 -8.16 -12.79
CA THR A 146 -7.66 -7.55 -14.11
C THR A 146 -8.28 -8.37 -15.24
N ASP A 147 -9.01 -9.43 -14.93
CA ASP A 147 -9.86 -10.10 -15.88
C ASP A 147 -11.12 -9.26 -16.13
N PHE A 148 -11.48 -9.10 -17.38
CA PHE A 148 -12.55 -8.20 -17.84
C PHE A 148 -13.95 -8.55 -17.28
N ASP A 149 -14.17 -9.77 -16.82
CA ASP A 149 -15.44 -10.29 -16.32
C ASP A 149 -15.56 -10.24 -14.79
N THR A 150 -14.49 -9.89 -14.09
CA THR A 150 -14.49 -9.83 -12.62
C THR A 150 -15.36 -8.68 -12.11
N GLY A 151 -15.13 -7.46 -12.58
CA GLY A 151 -15.91 -6.26 -12.25
C GLY A 151 -17.01 -5.93 -13.26
N ASP A 152 -17.74 -4.85 -13.01
CA ASP A 152 -18.65 -4.27 -14.00
C ASP A 152 -17.88 -3.38 -15.00
N ARG A 153 -16.76 -2.82 -14.60
CA ARG A 153 -15.77 -2.11 -15.42
C ARG A 153 -14.37 -2.31 -14.86
N LEU A 154 -13.40 -2.34 -15.75
CA LEU A 154 -11.98 -2.45 -15.43
C LEU A 154 -11.21 -1.28 -16.03
N TYR A 155 -10.43 -0.61 -15.19
CA TYR A 155 -9.43 0.38 -15.60
C TYR A 155 -8.04 -0.19 -15.36
N PHE A 156 -7.35 -0.49 -16.46
CA PHE A 156 -5.96 -0.92 -16.42
C PHE A 156 -5.05 0.30 -16.41
N ASP A 157 -4.85 0.86 -15.23
CA ASP A 157 -4.27 2.17 -15.07
C ASP A 157 -3.30 2.25 -13.88
N PRO A 158 -2.24 3.07 -13.96
CA PRO A 158 -1.35 3.28 -12.83
C PRO A 158 -2.09 3.84 -11.61
N LEU A 159 -1.65 3.43 -10.43
CA LEU A 159 -2.21 3.89 -9.15
C LEU A 159 -1.43 5.11 -8.63
N THR A 160 -1.31 6.15 -9.47
CA THR A 160 -0.76 7.45 -9.06
C THR A 160 -1.88 8.41 -8.67
N PHE A 161 -1.57 9.45 -7.92
CA PHE A 161 -2.58 10.44 -7.52
C PHE A 161 -3.28 11.07 -8.72
N GLU A 162 -2.52 11.42 -9.75
CA GLU A 162 -3.03 12.08 -10.96
C GLU A 162 -3.94 11.17 -11.80
N ASP A 163 -3.56 9.88 -11.94
CA ASP A 163 -4.38 8.90 -12.66
C ASP A 163 -5.66 8.60 -11.88
N VAL A 164 -5.55 8.45 -10.56
CA VAL A 164 -6.70 8.24 -9.67
C VAL A 164 -7.67 9.43 -9.70
N ASP A 165 -7.18 10.68 -9.70
CA ASP A 165 -8.02 11.87 -9.83
C ASP A 165 -8.80 11.87 -11.15
N SER A 166 -8.15 11.47 -12.25
CA SER A 166 -8.79 11.36 -13.57
C SER A 166 -9.89 10.30 -13.58
N LEU A 167 -9.64 9.16 -12.94
CA LEU A 167 -10.63 8.08 -12.79
C LEU A 167 -11.83 8.53 -11.95
N ILE A 168 -11.58 9.18 -10.80
CA ILE A 168 -12.63 9.70 -9.93
C ILE A 168 -13.49 10.74 -10.66
N ALA A 169 -12.86 11.63 -11.45
CA ALA A 169 -13.56 12.64 -12.24
C ALA A 169 -14.47 12.03 -13.31
N THR A 170 -14.03 10.91 -13.93
CA THR A 170 -14.78 10.20 -14.96
C THR A 170 -15.94 9.40 -14.36
N GLU A 171 -15.68 8.59 -13.35
CA GLU A 171 -16.68 7.66 -12.79
C GLU A 171 -17.60 8.28 -11.75
N LYS A 172 -17.15 9.29 -11.02
CA LYS A 172 -17.89 9.95 -9.94
C LYS A 172 -18.46 8.94 -8.94
N PRO A 173 -17.60 8.11 -8.32
CA PRO A 173 -18.05 7.01 -7.48
C PRO A 173 -18.75 7.48 -6.20
N TYR A 174 -19.62 6.64 -5.65
CA TYR A 174 -20.17 6.81 -4.32
C TYR A 174 -19.10 6.68 -3.23
N GLY A 175 -18.10 5.85 -3.47
CA GLY A 175 -16.96 5.65 -2.59
C GLY A 175 -15.93 4.71 -3.20
N VAL A 176 -14.81 4.58 -2.51
CA VAL A 176 -13.68 3.76 -2.96
C VAL A 176 -13.22 2.80 -1.85
N VAL A 177 -12.68 1.66 -2.24
CA VAL A 177 -12.06 0.68 -1.36
C VAL A 177 -10.57 0.64 -1.66
N VAL A 178 -9.74 0.87 -0.64
CA VAL A 178 -8.26 0.89 -0.74
C VAL A 178 -7.62 -0.26 0.06
N GLN A 179 -8.36 -0.86 0.97
CA GLN A 179 -7.86 -1.79 1.98
C GLN A 179 -7.20 -3.04 1.39
N PHE A 180 -7.69 -3.51 0.24
CA PHE A 180 -7.20 -4.74 -0.38
C PHE A 180 -6.07 -4.53 -1.39
N GLY A 181 -5.68 -3.30 -1.65
CA GLY A 181 -4.61 -2.96 -2.59
C GLY A 181 -3.22 -2.84 -1.95
N GLY A 182 -3.04 -3.30 -0.71
CA GLY A 182 -1.77 -3.24 0.02
C GLY A 182 -1.20 -1.83 0.08
N GLN A 183 0.10 -1.73 0.28
CA GLN A 183 0.83 -0.45 0.37
C GLN A 183 0.61 0.50 -0.83
N THR A 184 0.30 -0.04 -2.01
CA THR A 184 0.08 0.78 -3.20
C THR A 184 -1.21 1.58 -3.09
N ALA A 185 -2.32 0.93 -2.72
CA ALA A 185 -3.61 1.60 -2.58
C ALA A 185 -3.72 2.39 -1.26
N ILE A 186 -3.13 1.89 -0.17
CA ILE A 186 -3.14 2.59 1.13
C ILE A 186 -2.48 3.97 1.02
N LYS A 187 -1.43 4.13 0.24
CA LYS A 187 -0.80 5.44 -0.01
C LYS A 187 -1.72 6.48 -0.66
N LEU A 188 -2.81 6.03 -1.28
CA LEU A 188 -3.80 6.93 -1.88
C LEU A 188 -4.75 7.53 -0.84
N THR A 189 -4.88 6.95 0.36
CA THR A 189 -5.92 7.30 1.34
C THR A 189 -5.95 8.77 1.72
N LYS A 190 -4.79 9.33 2.06
CA LYS A 190 -4.69 10.75 2.43
C LYS A 190 -5.10 11.66 1.29
N HIS A 191 -4.61 11.42 0.08
CA HIS A 191 -4.94 12.19 -1.11
C HIS A 191 -6.44 12.10 -1.43
N LEU A 192 -7.03 10.90 -1.39
CA LEU A 192 -8.45 10.67 -1.61
C LEU A 192 -9.31 11.41 -0.58
N GLN A 193 -8.92 11.38 0.69
CA GLN A 193 -9.63 12.11 1.75
C GLN A 193 -9.56 13.63 1.54
N GLU A 194 -8.37 14.17 1.22
CA GLU A 194 -8.17 15.59 0.93
C GLU A 194 -8.96 16.04 -0.29
N SER A 195 -9.15 15.17 -1.27
CA SER A 195 -9.99 15.39 -2.46
C SER A 195 -11.50 15.20 -2.20
N GLY A 196 -11.89 14.90 -0.96
CA GLY A 196 -13.29 14.73 -0.58
C GLY A 196 -13.92 13.41 -1.05
N VAL A 197 -13.13 12.43 -1.46
CA VAL A 197 -13.59 11.12 -1.88
C VAL A 197 -13.88 10.25 -0.66
N ARG A 198 -15.05 9.61 -0.65
CA ARG A 198 -15.45 8.73 0.44
C ARG A 198 -14.68 7.42 0.40
N ILE A 199 -13.91 7.13 1.43
CA ILE A 199 -13.25 5.84 1.64
C ILE A 199 -14.22 4.91 2.36
N LEU A 200 -14.42 3.69 1.83
CA LEU A 200 -15.24 2.64 2.43
C LEU A 200 -14.30 1.66 3.15
N GLY A 201 -14.53 1.50 4.44
CA GLY A 201 -13.67 0.73 5.32
C GLY A 201 -13.04 1.61 6.41
N THR A 202 -11.86 1.23 6.87
CA THR A 202 -11.10 1.99 7.87
C THR A 202 -10.72 3.36 7.33
N SER A 203 -10.85 4.42 8.16
CA SER A 203 -10.58 5.79 7.75
C SER A 203 -9.09 6.03 7.49
N ALA A 204 -8.79 7.03 6.64
CA ALA A 204 -7.40 7.42 6.38
C ALA A 204 -6.66 7.88 7.66
N GLU A 205 -7.37 8.50 8.61
CA GLU A 205 -6.83 8.92 9.90
C GLU A 205 -6.42 7.70 10.75
N SER A 206 -7.29 6.68 10.84
CA SER A 206 -6.99 5.45 11.57
C SER A 206 -5.86 4.64 10.92
N ILE A 207 -5.75 4.69 9.59
CA ILE A 207 -4.64 4.08 8.86
C ILE A 207 -3.33 4.82 9.18
N ASP A 208 -3.34 6.16 9.17
CA ASP A 208 -2.17 6.98 9.52
C ASP A 208 -1.72 6.74 10.97
N ASP A 209 -2.66 6.61 11.91
CA ASP A 209 -2.38 6.30 13.31
C ASP A 209 -1.77 4.89 13.49
N ALA A 210 -2.09 3.95 12.60
CA ALA A 210 -1.49 2.62 12.61
C ALA A 210 -0.12 2.59 11.94
N GLU A 211 0.12 3.41 10.91
CA GLU A 211 1.40 3.48 10.17
C GLU A 211 2.44 4.37 10.86
N ASP A 212 2.01 5.43 11.56
CA ASP A 212 2.90 6.31 12.30
C ASP A 212 3.33 5.64 13.62
N ARG A 213 4.64 5.42 13.76
CA ARG A 213 5.20 4.72 14.92
C ARG A 213 4.88 5.39 16.25
N GLU A 214 4.99 6.72 16.31
CA GLU A 214 4.79 7.45 17.57
C GLU A 214 3.33 7.40 18.00
N LYS A 215 2.43 7.64 17.07
CA LYS A 215 1.00 7.54 17.30
C LYS A 215 0.57 6.12 17.68
N PHE A 216 1.11 5.11 16.99
CA PHE A 216 0.84 3.72 17.29
C PHE A 216 1.36 3.31 18.68
N ASP A 217 2.55 3.75 19.06
CA ASP A 217 3.13 3.55 20.37
C ASP A 217 2.25 4.14 21.47
N GLU A 218 1.78 5.38 21.31
CA GLU A 218 0.83 6.02 22.23
C GLU A 218 -0.49 5.26 22.33
N LEU A 219 -0.98 4.75 21.19
CA LEU A 219 -2.21 3.97 21.14
C LEU A 219 -2.07 2.66 21.92
N LEU A 220 -0.95 1.95 21.76
CA LEU A 220 -0.66 0.72 22.50
C LEU A 220 -0.57 0.98 24.02
N GLU A 221 0.03 2.10 24.43
CA GLU A 221 0.07 2.50 25.84
C GLU A 221 -1.33 2.78 26.40
N LYS A 222 -2.17 3.52 25.67
CA LYS A 222 -3.59 3.74 26.04
C LYS A 222 -4.36 2.43 26.16
N CYS A 223 -4.13 1.50 25.24
CA CYS A 223 -4.73 0.17 25.26
C CYS A 223 -4.14 -0.78 26.29
N LYS A 224 -3.06 -0.40 26.97
CA LYS A 224 -2.27 -1.24 27.91
C LYS A 224 -1.83 -2.56 27.25
N ILE A 225 -1.34 -2.46 26.02
CA ILE A 225 -0.77 -3.56 25.25
C ILE A 225 0.74 -3.43 25.27
N PRO A 226 1.47 -4.43 25.79
CA PRO A 226 2.93 -4.40 25.83
C PRO A 226 3.51 -4.49 24.42
N ARG A 227 4.58 -3.74 24.17
CA ARG A 227 5.32 -3.72 22.91
C ARG A 227 6.83 -3.84 23.14
N PRO A 228 7.62 -4.28 22.15
CA PRO A 228 9.07 -4.18 22.24
C PRO A 228 9.47 -2.71 22.37
N LYS A 229 10.46 -2.45 23.25
CA LYS A 229 11.05 -1.12 23.30
C LYS A 229 11.95 -0.91 22.10
N GLY A 230 11.95 0.29 21.55
CA GLY A 230 12.77 0.62 20.42
C GLY A 230 13.01 2.12 20.27
N HIS A 231 13.98 2.46 19.42
CA HIS A 231 14.40 3.82 19.12
C HIS A 231 14.52 4.03 17.62
N THR A 232 14.25 5.24 17.17
CA THR A 232 14.53 5.70 15.81
C THR A 232 15.85 6.49 15.87
N VAL A 233 16.80 6.13 15.01
CA VAL A 233 18.15 6.70 15.02
C VAL A 233 18.59 7.09 13.62
N PHE A 234 19.46 8.09 13.54
CA PHE A 234 20.00 8.63 12.28
C PHE A 234 21.51 8.46 12.18
N THR A 235 22.19 8.32 13.31
CA THR A 235 23.66 8.24 13.37
C THR A 235 24.12 6.96 14.05
N THR A 236 25.38 6.59 13.80
CA THR A 236 25.99 5.40 14.43
C THR A 236 26.11 5.59 15.95
N GLU A 237 26.40 6.80 16.43
CA GLU A 237 26.49 7.09 17.86
C GLU A 237 25.13 6.92 18.56
N GLU A 238 24.05 7.43 17.94
CA GLU A 238 22.69 7.21 18.44
C GLU A 238 22.32 5.73 18.44
N ALA A 239 22.71 4.99 17.40
CA ALA A 239 22.46 3.56 17.27
C ALA A 239 23.14 2.76 18.38
N LEU A 240 24.41 3.01 18.66
CA LEU A 240 25.16 2.36 19.73
C LEU A 240 24.56 2.69 21.12
N LYS A 241 24.18 3.94 21.34
CA LYS A 241 23.54 4.35 22.58
C LYS A 241 22.21 3.63 22.79
N ALA A 242 21.36 3.61 21.77
CA ALA A 242 20.07 2.92 21.79
C ALA A 242 20.21 1.41 22.02
N ALA A 243 21.14 0.76 21.32
CA ALA A 243 21.40 -0.67 21.47
C ALA A 243 21.87 -1.04 22.89
N ASN A 244 22.75 -0.22 23.46
CA ASN A 244 23.24 -0.43 24.82
C ASN A 244 22.14 -0.17 25.88
N GLU A 245 21.26 0.80 25.66
CA GLU A 245 20.10 1.06 26.53
C GLU A 245 19.08 -0.09 26.50
N LEU A 246 18.78 -0.62 25.32
CA LEU A 246 17.86 -1.75 25.13
C LEU A 246 18.47 -3.08 25.61
N GLY A 247 19.81 -3.17 25.61
CA GLY A 247 20.56 -4.40 25.85
C GLY A 247 20.46 -5.38 24.68
N TYR A 248 21.54 -6.07 24.37
CA TYR A 248 21.62 -7.04 23.29
C TYR A 248 20.85 -8.34 23.58
N PRO A 249 20.37 -9.07 22.54
CA PRO A 249 20.39 -8.71 21.13
C PRO A 249 19.34 -7.63 20.79
N VAL A 250 19.63 -6.88 19.72
CA VAL A 250 18.71 -5.88 19.15
C VAL A 250 18.48 -6.15 17.68
N LEU A 251 17.30 -5.78 17.18
CA LEU A 251 16.92 -5.85 15.78
C LEU A 251 17.13 -4.47 15.14
N LEU A 252 17.92 -4.40 14.08
CA LEU A 252 18.10 -3.18 13.29
C LEU A 252 17.39 -3.35 11.96
N ARG A 253 16.63 -2.33 11.55
CA ARG A 253 15.95 -2.30 10.25
C ARG A 253 15.85 -0.86 9.74
N PRO A 254 15.98 -0.60 8.44
CA PRO A 254 15.63 0.70 7.87
C PRO A 254 14.12 0.95 8.02
N SER A 255 13.70 2.22 8.16
CA SER A 255 12.28 2.57 8.36
C SER A 255 11.39 2.22 7.17
N TYR A 256 11.95 2.11 5.97
CA TYR A 256 11.22 1.80 4.75
C TYR A 256 11.84 0.59 4.06
N VAL A 257 11.43 -0.60 4.46
CA VAL A 257 11.91 -1.86 3.87
C VAL A 257 10.73 -2.72 3.46
N LEU A 258 10.76 -3.20 2.23
CA LEU A 258 9.85 -4.22 1.73
C LEU A 258 10.48 -5.60 1.91
N GLY A 259 9.73 -6.54 2.48
CA GLY A 259 10.12 -7.94 2.54
C GLY A 259 11.32 -8.27 3.44
N GLY A 260 11.52 -7.52 4.54
CA GLY A 260 12.58 -7.82 5.51
C GLY A 260 14.01 -7.65 5.01
N GLN A 261 14.22 -7.07 3.81
CA GLN A 261 15.55 -6.82 3.28
C GLN A 261 16.34 -5.88 4.18
N ASN A 262 17.63 -6.16 4.36
CA ASN A 262 18.53 -5.37 5.19
C ASN A 262 18.15 -5.30 6.69
N MET A 263 17.40 -6.29 7.21
CA MET A 263 17.24 -6.46 8.66
C MET A 263 18.35 -7.34 9.22
N ILE A 264 18.90 -6.96 10.36
CA ILE A 264 19.87 -7.80 11.09
C ILE A 264 19.55 -7.86 12.58
N ILE A 265 19.93 -8.98 13.19
CA ILE A 265 19.97 -9.12 14.65
C ILE A 265 21.41 -8.88 15.08
N ALA A 266 21.65 -7.78 15.79
CA ALA A 266 22.96 -7.43 16.32
C ALA A 266 23.12 -7.96 17.74
N HIS A 267 24.26 -8.57 18.00
CA HIS A 267 24.61 -9.15 19.30
C HIS A 267 25.64 -8.33 20.08
N CYS A 268 26.27 -7.38 19.41
CA CYS A 268 27.32 -6.52 20.02
C CYS A 268 27.46 -5.19 19.25
N ASP A 269 28.23 -4.26 19.81
CA ASP A 269 28.50 -2.94 19.24
C ASP A 269 29.14 -2.98 17.86
N SER A 270 29.97 -4.00 17.57
CA SER A 270 30.58 -4.15 16.24
C SER A 270 29.56 -4.44 15.16
N ASP A 271 28.54 -5.27 15.44
CA ASP A 271 27.50 -5.60 14.49
C ASP A 271 26.68 -4.35 14.15
N VAL A 272 26.35 -3.52 15.15
CA VAL A 272 25.64 -2.25 14.97
C VAL A 272 26.45 -1.29 14.11
N THR A 273 27.76 -1.16 14.39
CA THR A 273 28.65 -0.24 13.67
C THR A 273 28.81 -0.66 12.21
N GLU A 274 29.00 -1.95 11.95
CA GLU A 274 29.09 -2.50 10.59
C GLU A 274 27.81 -2.24 9.80
N TYR A 275 26.65 -2.53 10.39
CA TYR A 275 25.34 -2.30 9.77
C TYR A 275 25.13 -0.83 9.43
N MET A 276 25.34 0.07 10.39
CA MET A 276 25.17 1.51 10.16
C MET A 276 26.11 2.04 9.08
N THR A 277 27.32 1.50 8.98
CA THR A 277 28.28 1.86 7.92
C THR A 277 27.76 1.47 6.55
N ILE A 278 27.17 0.27 6.40
CA ILE A 278 26.60 -0.22 5.14
C ILE A 278 25.39 0.64 4.73
N ILE A 279 24.50 0.92 5.67
CA ILE A 279 23.28 1.71 5.41
C ILE A 279 23.62 3.15 5.04
N THR A 280 24.55 3.78 5.76
CA THR A 280 24.98 5.16 5.50
C THR A 280 25.69 5.28 4.14
N ALA A 281 26.43 4.27 3.72
CA ALA A 281 27.10 4.25 2.41
C ALA A 281 26.13 4.16 1.20
N THR A 282 24.89 3.73 1.43
CA THR A 282 23.85 3.63 0.38
C THR A 282 23.02 4.91 0.21
N GLU A 283 23.42 6.04 0.80
CA GLU A 283 22.74 7.35 0.74
C GLU A 283 21.24 7.29 1.14
N LEU A 284 20.89 6.38 2.03
CA LEU A 284 19.55 6.34 2.59
C LEU A 284 19.39 7.47 3.61
N GLU A 285 18.69 8.53 3.25
CA GLU A 285 18.27 9.62 4.15
C GLU A 285 17.25 9.16 5.23
N ASN A 286 16.92 7.88 5.24
CA ASN A 286 15.87 7.33 6.08
C ASN A 286 16.42 6.88 7.43
N PRO A 287 15.67 7.11 8.52
CA PRO A 287 16.07 6.66 9.83
C PRO A 287 16.15 5.13 9.93
N VAL A 288 17.01 4.64 10.81
CA VAL A 288 17.11 3.23 11.20
C VAL A 288 16.32 3.01 12.50
N LEU A 289 15.54 1.95 12.52
CA LEU A 289 14.82 1.50 13.70
C LEU A 289 15.68 0.47 14.45
N ILE A 290 15.82 0.64 15.75
CA ILE A 290 16.49 -0.32 16.62
C ILE A 290 15.48 -0.76 17.68
N ASP A 291 15.12 -2.02 17.64
CA ASP A 291 14.14 -2.60 18.55
C ASP A 291 14.80 -3.68 19.42
N LYS A 292 14.33 -3.82 20.66
CA LYS A 292 14.72 -4.96 21.49
C LYS A 292 14.29 -6.25 20.79
N TYR A 293 15.26 -7.10 20.45
CA TYR A 293 14.93 -8.40 19.87
C TYR A 293 14.33 -9.33 20.93
N LEU A 294 13.15 -9.84 20.64
CA LEU A 294 12.44 -10.75 21.50
C LEU A 294 12.51 -12.18 20.93
N LEU A 295 13.09 -13.07 21.73
CA LEU A 295 13.05 -14.49 21.46
C LEU A 295 11.67 -15.03 21.85
N GLY A 296 10.97 -15.62 20.88
CA GLY A 296 9.62 -16.15 21.10
C GLY A 296 9.02 -16.79 19.87
N THR A 297 7.80 -17.24 20.01
CA THR A 297 6.95 -17.72 18.91
C THR A 297 6.20 -16.55 18.33
N GLU A 298 6.25 -16.38 17.03
CA GLU A 298 5.47 -15.41 16.31
C GLU A 298 4.06 -15.94 16.09
N VAL A 299 3.08 -15.08 16.28
CA VAL A 299 1.66 -15.42 16.19
C VAL A 299 0.97 -14.34 15.38
N GLU A 300 0.16 -14.74 14.44
CA GLU A 300 -0.54 -13.86 13.55
C GLU A 300 -2.06 -14.00 13.73
N VAL A 301 -2.76 -12.88 13.74
CA VAL A 301 -4.20 -12.83 13.93
C VAL A 301 -4.81 -11.94 12.88
N ASP A 302 -5.73 -12.51 12.12
CA ASP A 302 -6.64 -11.73 11.28
C ASP A 302 -7.94 -11.51 12.01
N ALA A 303 -8.41 -10.28 12.04
CA ALA A 303 -9.70 -9.92 12.61
C ALA A 303 -10.53 -9.12 11.62
N ILE A 304 -11.85 -9.28 11.71
CA ILE A 304 -12.83 -8.51 10.94
C ILE A 304 -13.63 -7.68 11.93
N CYS A 305 -13.79 -6.39 11.66
CA CYS A 305 -14.51 -5.45 12.51
C CYS A 305 -15.52 -4.66 11.68
N ASP A 306 -16.67 -4.33 12.29
CA ASP A 306 -17.71 -3.48 11.69
C ASP A 306 -17.86 -2.12 12.39
N GLY A 307 -16.93 -1.80 13.30
CA GLY A 307 -16.93 -0.62 14.15
C GLY A 307 -17.57 -0.85 15.52
N THR A 308 -18.27 -1.95 15.71
CA THR A 308 -18.96 -2.33 16.98
C THR A 308 -18.51 -3.71 17.45
N ASP A 309 -18.73 -4.69 16.60
CA ASP A 309 -18.38 -6.08 16.84
C ASP A 309 -17.09 -6.45 16.12
N PHE A 310 -16.45 -7.52 16.59
CA PHE A 310 -15.26 -8.06 15.96
C PHE A 310 -15.35 -9.59 15.89
N LEU A 311 -14.74 -10.14 14.86
CA LEU A 311 -14.61 -11.59 14.67
C LEU A 311 -13.14 -11.93 14.42
N ILE A 312 -12.62 -12.89 15.16
CA ILE A 312 -11.33 -13.51 14.91
C ILE A 312 -11.62 -14.92 14.41
N PRO A 313 -11.43 -15.21 13.09
CA PRO A 313 -11.64 -16.55 12.55
C PRO A 313 -10.70 -17.59 13.17
N GLY A 314 -9.50 -17.15 13.55
CA GLY A 314 -8.52 -18.00 14.22
C GLY A 314 -7.20 -17.30 14.51
N ILE A 315 -6.33 -18.03 15.18
CA ILE A 315 -4.99 -17.59 15.56
C ILE A 315 -4.01 -18.52 14.84
N MET A 316 -3.09 -17.95 14.07
CA MET A 316 -2.03 -18.65 13.37
C MET A 316 -0.73 -18.60 14.18
N GLU A 317 0.01 -19.67 14.20
CA GLU A 317 1.29 -19.81 14.90
C GLU A 317 2.38 -20.12 13.89
N HIS A 318 3.48 -19.33 13.91
CA HIS A 318 4.62 -19.56 13.04
C HIS A 318 5.53 -20.65 13.62
N ILE A 319 6.05 -21.52 12.76
CA ILE A 319 7.01 -22.55 13.14
C ILE A 319 8.39 -21.96 13.33
N GLU A 320 8.73 -20.98 12.50
CA GLU A 320 10.00 -20.27 12.57
C GLU A 320 10.04 -19.34 13.79
N ARG A 321 11.26 -18.99 14.18
CA ARG A 321 11.46 -18.02 15.28
C ARG A 321 11.06 -16.62 14.85
N ALA A 322 10.65 -15.81 15.81
CA ALA A 322 10.36 -14.41 15.59
C ALA A 322 11.50 -13.67 14.87
N GLY A 323 11.14 -12.82 13.91
CA GLY A 323 12.07 -12.07 13.08
C GLY A 323 12.34 -12.68 11.69
N VAL A 324 11.73 -13.80 11.36
CA VAL A 324 11.66 -14.30 9.98
C VAL A 324 10.45 -13.63 9.31
N HIS A 325 10.63 -13.15 8.07
CA HIS A 325 9.53 -12.53 7.33
C HIS A 325 8.35 -13.50 7.17
N SER A 326 7.11 -13.03 7.34
CA SER A 326 5.91 -13.87 7.29
C SER A 326 5.76 -14.62 5.97
N GLY A 327 6.16 -14.01 4.86
CA GLY A 327 6.17 -14.66 3.54
C GLY A 327 7.15 -15.83 3.39
N ASP A 328 8.13 -15.94 4.29
CA ASP A 328 9.13 -17.01 4.34
C ASP A 328 8.89 -18.00 5.50
N SER A 329 7.81 -17.80 6.25
CA SER A 329 7.46 -18.61 7.42
C SER A 329 6.32 -19.58 7.12
N ILE A 330 6.33 -20.73 7.80
CA ILE A 330 5.22 -21.67 7.80
C ILE A 330 4.28 -21.31 8.93
N SER A 331 3.06 -20.92 8.59
CA SER A 331 1.99 -20.65 9.57
C SER A 331 1.12 -21.87 9.74
N VAL A 332 0.83 -22.24 10.98
CA VAL A 332 -0.05 -23.36 11.35
C VAL A 332 -1.36 -22.82 11.90
N TYR A 333 -2.45 -23.27 11.33
CA TYR A 333 -3.80 -22.95 11.77
C TYR A 333 -4.58 -24.23 12.13
N PRO A 334 -5.29 -24.27 13.25
CA PRO A 334 -5.21 -23.35 14.40
C PRO A 334 -3.91 -23.48 15.18
N ALA A 335 -3.53 -22.46 15.97
CA ALA A 335 -2.34 -22.48 16.81
C ALA A 335 -2.31 -23.72 17.73
N GLN A 336 -1.19 -24.46 17.73
CA GLN A 336 -1.04 -25.77 18.37
C GLN A 336 -0.40 -25.71 19.76
N THR A 337 0.60 -24.83 19.95
CA THR A 337 1.43 -24.82 21.18
C THR A 337 1.00 -23.74 22.17
N LEU A 338 0.14 -22.80 21.75
CA LEU A 338 -0.33 -21.71 22.61
C LEU A 338 -1.32 -22.17 23.67
N SER A 339 -1.09 -21.81 24.93
CA SER A 339 -2.05 -22.07 26.01
C SER A 339 -3.32 -21.22 25.83
N ASP A 340 -4.47 -21.71 26.37
CA ASP A 340 -5.74 -20.98 26.32
C ASP A 340 -5.65 -19.60 26.96
N LYS A 341 -4.81 -19.43 27.98
CA LYS A 341 -4.55 -18.13 28.61
C LYS A 341 -3.92 -17.16 27.61
N ILE A 342 -2.92 -17.60 26.83
CA ILE A 342 -2.27 -16.77 25.82
C ILE A 342 -3.25 -16.42 24.71
N LYS A 343 -3.99 -17.42 24.19
CA LYS A 343 -5.04 -17.21 23.18
C LYS A 343 -6.06 -16.16 23.64
N SER A 344 -6.56 -16.29 24.86
CA SER A 344 -7.49 -15.33 25.47
C SER A 344 -6.91 -13.91 25.60
N THR A 345 -5.63 -13.81 25.93
CA THR A 345 -4.93 -12.52 26.03
C THR A 345 -4.81 -11.87 24.65
N ILE A 346 -4.42 -12.64 23.62
CA ILE A 346 -4.31 -12.19 22.22
C ILE A 346 -5.67 -11.67 21.74
N VAL A 347 -6.74 -12.42 21.94
CA VAL A 347 -8.10 -12.00 21.59
C VAL A 347 -8.46 -10.66 22.25
N THR A 348 -8.17 -10.52 23.54
CA THR A 348 -8.45 -9.29 24.28
C THR A 348 -7.64 -8.10 23.76
N TYR A 349 -6.37 -8.30 23.40
CA TYR A 349 -5.53 -7.26 22.86
C TYR A 349 -5.98 -6.85 21.44
N THR A 350 -6.29 -7.83 20.59
CA THR A 350 -6.82 -7.61 19.25
C THR A 350 -8.11 -6.78 19.30
N GLU A 351 -9.06 -7.15 20.19
CA GLU A 351 -10.30 -6.39 20.37
C GLU A 351 -10.06 -4.94 20.78
N ARG A 352 -9.20 -4.72 21.77
CA ARG A 352 -8.90 -3.37 22.25
C ARG A 352 -8.24 -2.51 21.17
N LEU A 353 -7.31 -3.07 20.43
CA LEU A 353 -6.59 -2.36 19.37
C LEU A 353 -7.51 -2.05 18.20
N ALA A 354 -8.29 -3.03 17.73
CA ALA A 354 -9.22 -2.83 16.63
C ALA A 354 -10.27 -1.75 16.93
N LYS A 355 -10.80 -1.74 18.19
CA LYS A 355 -11.74 -0.71 18.63
C LYS A 355 -11.08 0.67 18.77
N ALA A 356 -9.86 0.72 19.29
CA ALA A 356 -9.13 1.98 19.46
C ALA A 356 -8.74 2.62 18.12
N LEU A 357 -8.44 1.82 17.11
CA LEU A 357 -8.19 2.23 15.72
C LEU A 357 -9.48 2.45 14.91
N ASN A 358 -10.65 2.25 15.49
CA ASN A 358 -11.93 2.31 14.78
C ASN A 358 -11.90 1.51 13.46
N VAL A 359 -11.36 0.30 13.51
CA VAL A 359 -11.22 -0.55 12.33
C VAL A 359 -12.60 -0.90 11.76
N ILE A 360 -12.77 -0.71 10.46
CA ILE A 360 -13.90 -1.19 9.69
C ILE A 360 -13.37 -2.04 8.54
N GLY A 361 -13.61 -3.34 8.60
CA GLY A 361 -13.06 -4.32 7.65
C GLY A 361 -12.00 -5.20 8.30
N LEU A 362 -10.94 -5.52 7.57
CA LEU A 362 -9.87 -6.42 8.01
C LEU A 362 -8.77 -5.68 8.76
N VAL A 363 -8.19 -6.36 9.74
CA VAL A 363 -6.96 -5.96 10.40
C VAL A 363 -6.12 -7.21 10.69
N ASN A 364 -4.85 -7.17 10.31
CA ASN A 364 -3.86 -8.17 10.65
C ASN A 364 -2.97 -7.65 11.79
N ILE A 365 -2.70 -8.49 12.77
CA ILE A 365 -1.87 -8.14 13.94
C ILE A 365 -0.89 -9.27 14.20
N GLN A 366 0.39 -8.92 14.27
CA GLN A 366 1.44 -9.86 14.64
C GLN A 366 1.85 -9.69 16.11
N TYR A 367 1.94 -10.81 16.80
CA TYR A 367 2.36 -10.91 18.21
C TYR A 367 3.61 -11.75 18.33
N VAL A 368 4.46 -11.41 19.29
CA VAL A 368 5.54 -12.29 19.74
C VAL A 368 5.23 -12.79 21.14
N VAL A 369 5.08 -14.11 21.27
CA VAL A 369 4.91 -14.76 22.56
C VAL A 369 6.28 -15.14 23.11
N SER A 370 6.83 -14.29 23.98
CA SER A 370 8.05 -14.60 24.73
C SER A 370 7.71 -15.41 25.97
N VAL A 371 8.67 -16.19 26.47
CA VAL A 371 8.53 -17.25 27.51
C VAL A 371 7.70 -16.88 28.75
N SER A 372 7.40 -15.59 28.96
CA SER A 372 6.61 -15.13 30.10
C SER A 372 5.56 -14.07 29.76
N TYR A 373 5.57 -13.45 28.56
CA TYR A 373 4.70 -12.34 28.19
C TYR A 373 4.38 -12.33 26.70
N THR A 374 3.16 -11.90 26.36
CA THR A 374 2.77 -11.61 24.99
C THR A 374 3.11 -10.15 24.69
N HIS A 375 3.91 -9.92 23.68
CA HIS A 375 4.25 -8.59 23.16
C HIS A 375 3.69 -8.44 21.76
N LEU A 376 3.26 -7.22 21.43
CA LEU A 376 2.84 -6.86 20.10
C LEU A 376 4.07 -6.44 19.29
N THR A 377 4.20 -6.99 18.08
CA THR A 377 5.05 -6.40 17.05
C THR A 377 4.23 -5.42 16.21
N LEU A 378 4.88 -4.45 15.57
CA LEU A 378 4.19 -3.51 14.71
C LEU A 378 3.39 -4.27 13.63
N PRO A 379 2.17 -3.84 13.30
CA PRO A 379 1.43 -4.42 12.19
C PRO A 379 2.28 -4.28 10.91
N THR A 380 2.44 -5.38 10.22
CA THR A 380 2.98 -5.37 8.87
C THR A 380 1.78 -5.24 7.95
N THR A 381 1.59 -4.04 7.43
CA THR A 381 0.60 -3.78 6.39
C THR A 381 1.11 -4.25 5.04
#